data_7dad9f6339c1a4ce67eb04fb1c4803cb
#
_entry.id   7dad9f6339c1a4ce67eb04fb1c4803cb
#
_cell.length_a   1.000
_cell.length_b   1.000
_cell.length_c   1.000
_cell.angle_alpha   90.00
_cell.angle_beta   90.00
_cell.angle_gamma   90.00
#
_symmetry.space_group_name_H-M   'P 1'
#
loop_
_entity.id
_entity.type
_entity.pdbx_description
1 polymer ?
#
loop_
_entity_poly.entity_id
_entity_poly.type
_entity_poly.pdbx_seq_one_letter_code
_entity_poly.pdbx_strand_id
1 'polypeptide(L)'
;MRKTITKTLSLLCMLCIIICSAFTTAGAASYPNDVKTESDSILLVNMDSGQTVYEKDADSKRYPASTTKIMTYIIAVENIADLDNTKIPIKQSVLDVLKNTGSSLANVENHVGKSMTAIDLLYSMMVPSGNDAAMVLADYIGEGNVDNFVKLMNEKAKELGCENTHFANPDGLHDPDHYT
;
A
#
# COMPACT_ATOMS: atom_id res chain seq x y z
N MET A 1 -17.52 -35.52 -48.02
CA MET A 1 -17.58 -35.04 -46.64
C MET A 1 -16.22 -34.82 -45.99
N ARG A 2 -15.27 -35.79 -45.95
CA ARG A 2 -13.97 -35.64 -45.24
C ARG A 2 -13.08 -34.49 -45.81
N LYS A 3 -13.04 -34.29 -47.13
CA LYS A 3 -12.26 -33.21 -47.79
C LYS A 3 -12.85 -31.81 -47.56
N THR A 4 -14.14 -31.68 -47.27
CA THR A 4 -14.78 -30.40 -46.98
C THR A 4 -14.52 -29.99 -45.55
N ILE A 5 -14.55 -30.95 -44.61
CA ILE A 5 -14.25 -30.72 -43.19
C ILE A 5 -12.79 -30.26 -42.96
N THR A 6 -11.83 -30.89 -43.68
CA THR A 6 -10.44 -30.46 -43.61
C THR A 6 -10.19 -29.06 -44.17
N LYS A 7 -10.89 -28.65 -45.21
CA LYS A 7 -10.79 -27.30 -45.78
C LYS A 7 -11.39 -26.23 -44.83
N THR A 8 -12.54 -26.53 -44.23
CA THR A 8 -13.15 -25.60 -43.25
C THR A 8 -12.32 -25.47 -41.96
N LEU A 9 -11.73 -26.58 -41.49
CA LEU A 9 -10.87 -26.54 -40.29
C LEU A 9 -9.57 -25.75 -40.55
N SER A 10 -8.96 -25.93 -41.75
CA SER A 10 -7.77 -25.17 -42.17
C SER A 10 -8.07 -23.67 -42.30
N LEU A 11 -9.24 -23.30 -42.81
CA LEU A 11 -9.65 -21.90 -42.94
C LEU A 11 -9.90 -21.27 -41.56
N LEU A 12 -10.48 -22.03 -40.62
CA LEU A 12 -10.72 -21.58 -39.25
C LEU A 12 -9.41 -21.36 -38.50
N CYS A 13 -8.44 -22.27 -38.61
CA CYS A 13 -7.10 -22.11 -38.03
C CYS A 13 -6.35 -20.90 -38.61
N MET A 14 -6.46 -20.65 -39.91
CA MET A 14 -5.85 -19.49 -40.57
C MET A 14 -6.49 -18.18 -40.08
N LEU A 15 -7.80 -18.17 -39.89
CA LEU A 15 -8.53 -17.02 -39.33
C LEU A 15 -8.13 -16.74 -37.88
N CYS A 16 -7.97 -17.76 -37.05
CA CYS A 16 -7.49 -17.63 -35.68
C CYS A 16 -6.05 -17.07 -35.63
N ILE A 17 -5.16 -17.51 -36.53
CA ILE A 17 -3.79 -16.99 -36.57
C ILE A 17 -3.78 -15.52 -37.00
N ILE A 18 -4.63 -15.12 -37.96
CA ILE A 18 -4.76 -13.72 -38.40
C ILE A 18 -5.33 -12.85 -37.28
N ILE A 19 -6.30 -13.34 -36.51
CA ILE A 19 -6.86 -12.60 -35.35
C ILE A 19 -5.82 -12.47 -34.24
N CYS A 20 -5.04 -13.51 -33.95
CA CYS A 20 -3.95 -13.43 -32.95
C CYS A 20 -2.80 -12.50 -33.40
N SER A 21 -2.53 -12.34 -34.68
CA SER A 21 -1.50 -11.41 -35.19
C SER A 21 -1.98 -9.95 -35.29
N ALA A 22 -3.29 -9.71 -35.20
CA ALA A 22 -3.88 -8.36 -35.17
C ALA A 22 -3.85 -7.72 -33.79
N PHE A 23 -3.43 -8.42 -32.75
CA PHE A 23 -2.97 -7.77 -31.52
C PHE A 23 -1.61 -7.13 -31.80
N THR A 24 -1.62 -6.02 -32.54
CA THR A 24 -0.49 -5.11 -32.58
C THR A 24 -0.13 -4.78 -31.16
N THR A 25 1.07 -5.14 -30.74
CA THR A 25 1.70 -4.57 -29.57
C THR A 25 1.55 -3.05 -29.71
N ALA A 26 0.67 -2.45 -28.91
CA ALA A 26 0.68 -1.01 -28.77
C ALA A 26 2.13 -0.66 -28.46
N GLY A 27 2.80 0.03 -29.35
CA GLY A 27 4.20 0.39 -29.18
C GLY A 27 4.30 1.07 -27.83
N ALA A 28 5.15 0.54 -26.96
CA ALA A 28 5.43 1.18 -25.67
C ALA A 28 5.80 2.63 -25.99
N ALA A 29 5.03 3.58 -25.46
CA ALA A 29 5.38 4.98 -25.57
C ALA A 29 6.78 5.12 -24.98
N SER A 30 7.74 5.54 -25.81
CA SER A 30 9.10 5.79 -25.33
C SER A 30 9.04 7.07 -24.50
N TYR A 31 9.02 6.92 -23.19
CA TYR A 31 9.14 8.04 -22.27
C TYR A 31 10.62 8.44 -22.16
N PRO A 32 10.92 9.73 -21.89
CA PRO A 32 12.29 10.20 -21.76
C PRO A 32 13.05 9.42 -20.68
N ASN A 33 14.14 8.78 -21.05
CA ASN A 33 15.01 8.03 -20.11
C ASN A 33 16.01 8.93 -19.39
N ASP A 34 15.91 10.25 -19.54
CA ASP A 34 16.84 11.25 -19.04
C ASP A 34 16.36 11.98 -17.76
N VAL A 35 15.30 11.47 -17.14
CA VAL A 35 14.80 12.04 -15.87
C VAL A 35 15.86 11.82 -14.78
N LYS A 36 16.53 12.90 -14.39
CA LYS A 36 17.47 12.89 -13.27
C LYS A 36 16.71 12.99 -11.95
N THR A 37 16.83 11.97 -11.12
CA THR A 37 16.22 11.93 -9.79
C THR A 37 17.24 11.47 -8.77
N GLU A 38 17.11 11.95 -7.53
CA GLU A 38 17.92 11.50 -6.40
C GLU A 38 17.37 10.23 -5.74
N SER A 39 16.12 9.84 -6.05
CA SER A 39 15.51 8.62 -5.52
C SER A 39 16.20 7.37 -6.03
N ASP A 40 16.45 6.42 -5.15
CA ASP A 40 17.07 5.13 -5.49
C ASP A 40 16.13 4.24 -6.29
N SER A 41 14.84 4.24 -5.95
CA SER A 41 13.81 3.47 -6.66
C SER A 41 12.65 4.37 -7.04
N ILE A 42 12.10 4.16 -8.24
CA ILE A 42 10.95 4.92 -8.76
C ILE A 42 10.06 3.97 -9.54
N LEU A 43 8.76 4.10 -9.33
CA LEU A 43 7.73 3.51 -10.18
C LEU A 43 6.65 4.56 -10.44
N LEU A 44 6.44 4.89 -11.71
CA LEU A 44 5.36 5.76 -12.17
C LEU A 44 4.44 5.00 -13.10
N VAL A 45 3.18 4.87 -12.71
CA VAL A 45 2.16 4.12 -13.46
C VAL A 45 1.04 5.06 -13.89
N ASN A 46 0.60 4.94 -15.13
CA ASN A 46 -0.62 5.57 -15.59
C ASN A 46 -1.82 4.81 -15.02
N MET A 47 -2.62 5.45 -14.17
CA MET A 47 -3.73 4.81 -13.46
C MET A 47 -4.87 4.36 -14.38
N ASP A 48 -5.09 5.04 -15.52
CA ASP A 48 -6.17 4.70 -16.44
C ASP A 48 -5.84 3.48 -17.30
N SER A 49 -4.57 3.33 -17.69
CA SER A 49 -4.11 2.24 -18.58
C SER A 49 -3.38 1.11 -17.87
N GLY A 50 -2.95 1.31 -16.64
CA GLY A 50 -2.07 0.38 -15.91
C GLY A 50 -0.64 0.31 -16.47
N GLN A 51 -0.28 1.17 -17.43
CA GLN A 51 1.05 1.15 -18.04
C GLN A 51 2.10 1.82 -17.16
N THR A 52 3.25 1.17 -17.01
CA THR A 52 4.43 1.79 -16.42
C THR A 52 4.95 2.87 -17.36
N VAL A 53 4.99 4.11 -16.86
CA VAL A 53 5.46 5.31 -17.57
C VAL A 53 6.96 5.48 -17.39
N TYR A 54 7.44 5.24 -16.18
CA TYR A 54 8.84 5.33 -15.81
C TYR A 54 9.14 4.38 -14.66
N GLU A 55 10.28 3.73 -14.71
CA GLU A 55 10.78 2.90 -13.62
C GLU A 55 12.29 3.04 -13.46
N LYS A 56 12.74 2.95 -12.24
CA LYS A 56 14.15 2.89 -11.86
C LYS A 56 14.24 1.98 -10.65
N ASP A 57 14.93 0.86 -10.78
CA ASP A 57 15.17 -0.09 -9.68
C ASP A 57 13.89 -0.38 -8.85
N ALA A 58 12.76 -0.58 -9.56
CA ALA A 58 11.42 -0.62 -8.96
C ALA A 58 11.15 -1.91 -8.16
N ASP A 59 11.88 -2.99 -8.48
CA ASP A 59 11.72 -4.30 -7.83
C ASP A 59 12.71 -4.53 -6.68
N SER A 60 13.58 -3.57 -6.39
CA SER A 60 14.54 -3.71 -5.29
C SER A 60 13.88 -3.53 -3.94
N LYS A 61 14.18 -4.45 -3.03
CA LYS A 61 13.73 -4.36 -1.64
C LYS A 61 14.14 -3.02 -1.01
N ARG A 62 13.17 -2.29 -0.49
CA ARG A 62 13.33 -1.00 0.17
C ARG A 62 12.64 -0.98 1.53
N TYR A 63 13.11 -0.09 2.39
CA TYR A 63 12.45 0.21 3.66
C TYR A 63 11.47 1.36 3.42
N PRO A 64 10.15 1.15 3.60
CA PRO A 64 9.14 2.13 3.20
C PRO A 64 9.10 3.37 4.10
N ALA A 65 9.67 3.30 5.30
CA ALA A 65 9.56 4.37 6.29
C ALA A 65 8.09 4.82 6.44
N SER A 66 7.84 6.12 6.57
CA SER A 66 6.48 6.64 6.79
C SER A 66 5.48 6.43 5.65
N THR A 67 5.90 5.95 4.46
CA THR A 67 4.94 5.53 3.44
C THR A 67 4.11 4.32 3.88
N THR A 68 4.56 3.57 4.88
CA THR A 68 3.82 2.54 5.62
C THR A 68 2.44 3.01 6.06
N LYS A 69 2.32 4.30 6.46
CA LYS A 69 1.07 4.89 6.96
C LYS A 69 -0.05 4.90 5.91
N ILE A 70 0.28 4.75 4.62
CA ILE A 70 -0.72 4.53 3.56
C ILE A 70 -1.47 3.23 3.81
N MET A 71 -0.76 2.13 4.14
CA MET A 71 -1.40 0.86 4.50
C MET A 71 -2.19 0.98 5.80
N THR A 72 -1.64 1.65 6.80
CA THR A 72 -2.34 1.92 8.07
C THR A 72 -3.63 2.70 7.85
N TYR A 73 -3.61 3.69 6.95
CA TYR A 73 -4.80 4.44 6.53
C TYR A 73 -5.84 3.52 5.87
N ILE A 74 -5.43 2.69 4.92
CA ILE A 74 -6.33 1.74 4.21
C ILE A 74 -7.04 0.83 5.23
N ILE A 75 -6.28 0.19 6.12
CA ILE A 75 -6.85 -0.68 7.15
C ILE A 75 -7.80 0.10 8.07
N ALA A 76 -7.45 1.32 8.44
CA ALA A 76 -8.30 2.12 9.32
C ALA A 76 -9.65 2.48 8.66
N VAL A 77 -9.65 2.91 7.40
CA VAL A 77 -10.90 3.28 6.71
C VAL A 77 -11.77 2.06 6.37
N GLU A 78 -11.18 0.88 6.20
CA GLU A 78 -11.93 -0.35 5.96
C GLU A 78 -12.55 -0.93 7.25
N ASN A 79 -11.97 -0.66 8.43
CA ASN A 79 -12.41 -1.25 9.70
C ASN A 79 -13.19 -0.29 10.60
N ILE A 80 -13.23 1.00 10.30
CA ILE A 80 -13.97 1.99 11.08
C ILE A 80 -15.08 2.59 10.20
N ALA A 81 -16.31 2.16 10.43
CA ALA A 81 -17.46 2.53 9.59
C ALA A 81 -17.84 4.03 9.70
N ASP A 82 -17.63 4.66 10.84
CA ASP A 82 -17.95 6.08 11.08
C ASP A 82 -16.72 6.80 11.64
N LEU A 83 -15.92 7.35 10.73
CA LEU A 83 -14.67 8.03 11.08
C LEU A 83 -14.90 9.31 11.89
N ASP A 84 -15.98 10.03 11.62
CA ASP A 84 -16.27 11.33 12.22
C ASP A 84 -16.72 11.20 13.69
N ASN A 85 -17.48 10.15 14.00
CA ASN A 85 -18.09 9.98 15.32
C ASN A 85 -17.43 8.91 16.19
N THR A 86 -16.67 7.98 15.60
CA THR A 86 -15.96 6.96 16.39
C THR A 86 -14.90 7.60 17.29
N LYS A 87 -15.08 7.47 18.60
CA LYS A 87 -14.18 7.99 19.63
C LYS A 87 -13.19 6.92 20.06
N ILE A 88 -11.91 7.15 19.84
CA ILE A 88 -10.81 6.23 20.14
C ILE A 88 -10.09 6.74 21.39
N PRO A 89 -10.01 5.94 22.46
CA PRO A 89 -9.35 6.34 23.70
C PRO A 89 -7.82 6.39 23.52
N ILE A 90 -7.19 7.44 24.06
CA ILE A 90 -5.74 7.60 24.02
C ILE A 90 -5.16 7.04 25.31
N LYS A 91 -4.42 5.93 25.17
CA LYS A 91 -3.78 5.22 26.28
C LYS A 91 -2.29 5.53 26.34
N GLN A 92 -1.77 5.87 27.51
CA GLN A 92 -0.33 6.13 27.70
C GLN A 92 0.53 4.92 27.31
N SER A 93 0.09 3.71 27.64
CA SER A 93 0.83 2.47 27.35
C SER A 93 1.11 2.26 25.87
N VAL A 94 0.22 2.72 24.99
CA VAL A 94 0.37 2.63 23.53
C VAL A 94 1.46 3.60 23.04
N LEU A 95 1.59 4.75 23.68
CA LEU A 95 2.55 5.78 23.30
C LEU A 95 3.95 5.54 23.89
N ASP A 96 4.03 4.80 24.98
CA ASP A 96 5.30 4.56 25.68
C ASP A 96 6.33 3.83 24.81
N VAL A 97 5.90 3.04 23.86
CA VAL A 97 6.78 2.30 22.91
C VAL A 97 7.55 3.24 21.97
N LEU A 98 7.05 4.46 21.78
CA LEU A 98 7.68 5.46 20.91
C LEU A 98 8.73 6.32 21.64
N LYS A 99 8.84 6.20 22.96
CA LYS A 99 9.80 6.98 23.74
C LYS A 99 11.23 6.70 23.31
N ASN A 100 11.99 7.79 23.10
CA ASN A 100 13.40 7.74 22.67
C ASN A 100 13.69 7.07 21.33
N THR A 101 12.68 6.88 20.47
CA THR A 101 12.85 6.31 19.13
C THR A 101 13.22 7.35 18.08
N GLY A 102 13.13 8.65 18.38
CA GLY A 102 13.29 9.72 17.40
C GLY A 102 12.10 9.84 16.43
N SER A 103 10.96 9.24 16.76
CA SER A 103 9.75 9.23 15.95
C SER A 103 9.16 10.63 15.74
N SER A 104 8.59 10.86 14.57
CA SER A 104 7.70 12.01 14.33
C SER A 104 6.42 11.82 15.13
N LEU A 105 6.04 12.82 15.93
CA LEU A 105 4.84 12.79 16.78
C LEU A 105 3.88 13.91 16.39
N ALA A 106 2.59 13.62 16.44
CA ALA A 106 1.52 14.59 16.26
C ALA A 106 1.04 15.20 17.61
N ASN A 107 1.74 14.90 18.71
CA ASN A 107 1.40 15.29 20.07
C ASN A 107 0.05 14.74 20.57
N VAL A 108 -0.32 13.54 20.12
CA VAL A 108 -1.53 12.83 20.58
C VAL A 108 -1.47 12.56 22.09
N GLU A 109 -0.28 12.52 22.68
CA GLU A 109 -0.06 12.39 24.12
C GLU A 109 -0.78 13.47 24.96
N ASN A 110 -1.01 14.66 24.40
CA ASN A 110 -1.79 15.71 25.06
C ASN A 110 -3.26 15.33 25.33
N HIS A 111 -3.71 14.24 24.74
CA HIS A 111 -5.06 13.70 24.87
C HIS A 111 -5.12 12.40 25.69
N VAL A 112 -4.03 11.99 26.34
CA VAL A 112 -4.02 10.80 27.22
C VAL A 112 -5.13 10.89 28.28
N GLY A 113 -5.87 9.80 28.45
CA GLY A 113 -7.04 9.72 29.33
C GLY A 113 -8.32 10.35 28.74
N LYS A 114 -8.25 10.85 27.52
CA LYS A 114 -9.39 11.33 26.71
C LYS A 114 -9.52 10.48 25.44
N SER A 115 -10.43 10.88 24.57
CA SER A 115 -10.59 10.26 23.25
C SER A 115 -10.46 11.30 22.15
N MET A 116 -9.95 10.87 20.98
CA MET A 116 -9.99 11.61 19.72
C MET A 116 -10.93 10.90 18.74
N THR A 117 -11.43 11.61 17.72
CA THR A 117 -12.16 10.96 16.64
C THR A 117 -11.20 10.16 15.75
N ALA A 118 -11.71 9.14 15.10
CA ALA A 118 -10.90 8.37 14.13
C ALA A 118 -10.38 9.28 13.00
N ILE A 119 -11.20 10.20 12.52
CA ILE A 119 -10.80 11.16 11.48
C ILE A 119 -9.68 12.10 11.96
N ASP A 120 -9.75 12.61 13.21
CA ASP A 120 -8.70 13.46 13.77
C ASP A 120 -7.37 12.69 13.91
N LEU A 121 -7.42 11.41 14.27
CA LEU A 121 -6.24 10.54 14.32
C LEU A 121 -5.67 10.28 12.93
N LEU A 122 -6.51 10.06 11.90
CA LEU A 122 -6.06 9.93 10.52
C LEU A 122 -5.37 11.20 10.02
N TYR A 123 -5.91 12.38 10.31
CA TYR A 123 -5.23 13.64 10.00
C TYR A 123 -3.91 13.79 10.77
N SER A 124 -3.91 13.44 12.05
CA SER A 124 -2.71 13.47 12.89
C SER A 124 -1.64 12.50 12.41
N MET A 125 -2.03 11.37 11.84
CA MET A 125 -1.11 10.40 11.24
C MET A 125 -0.56 10.89 9.90
N MET A 126 -1.43 11.37 9.00
CA MET A 126 -1.05 11.61 7.61
C MET A 126 -0.38 12.97 7.38
N VAL A 127 -0.80 14.04 8.05
CA VAL A 127 -0.29 15.39 7.78
C VAL A 127 1.09 15.63 8.41
N PRO A 128 1.29 15.50 9.75
CA PRO A 128 2.61 15.62 10.36
C PRO A 128 3.39 14.29 10.38
N SER A 129 2.85 13.23 9.80
CA SER A 129 3.43 11.88 9.86
C SER A 129 3.53 11.31 11.29
N GLY A 130 2.50 11.52 12.11
CA GLY A 130 2.49 11.14 13.54
C GLY A 130 2.51 9.62 13.73
N ASN A 131 3.60 9.10 14.31
CA ASN A 131 3.71 7.69 14.70
C ASN A 131 2.79 7.36 15.88
N ASP A 132 2.60 8.31 16.78
CA ASP A 132 1.69 8.21 17.92
C ASP A 132 0.23 7.99 17.48
N ALA A 133 -0.23 8.72 16.47
CA ALA A 133 -1.57 8.51 15.91
C ALA A 133 -1.70 7.16 15.21
N ALA A 134 -0.67 6.71 14.48
CA ALA A 134 -0.65 5.39 13.84
C ALA A 134 -0.77 4.26 14.87
N MET A 135 -0.02 4.34 15.97
CA MET A 135 -0.05 3.36 17.06
C MET A 135 -1.41 3.32 17.77
N VAL A 136 -2.05 4.47 17.97
CA VAL A 136 -3.39 4.53 18.58
C VAL A 136 -4.46 3.89 17.69
N LEU A 137 -4.42 4.17 16.39
CA LEU A 137 -5.32 3.52 15.42
C LEU A 137 -5.10 2.00 15.39
N ALA A 138 -3.84 1.56 15.41
CA ALA A 138 -3.48 0.15 15.41
C ALA A 138 -3.90 -0.58 16.69
N ASP A 139 -3.73 0.05 17.87
CA ASP A 139 -4.21 -0.50 19.16
C ASP A 139 -5.73 -0.65 19.16
N TYR A 140 -6.46 0.35 18.65
CA TYR A 140 -7.91 0.31 18.60
C TYR A 140 -8.45 -0.80 17.70
N ILE A 141 -7.96 -0.87 16.47
CA ILE A 141 -8.42 -1.84 15.46
C ILE A 141 -7.92 -3.25 15.82
N GLY A 142 -6.72 -3.35 16.37
CA GLY A 142 -6.13 -4.61 16.84
C GLY A 142 -6.70 -5.09 18.19
N GLU A 143 -7.77 -4.45 18.70
CA GLU A 143 -8.44 -4.80 19.97
C GLU A 143 -7.50 -4.81 21.18
N GLY A 144 -6.60 -3.83 21.23
CA GLY A 144 -5.60 -3.68 22.31
C GLY A 144 -4.29 -4.42 22.06
N ASN A 145 -4.12 -5.01 20.88
CA ASN A 145 -2.88 -5.67 20.46
C ASN A 145 -2.47 -5.20 19.06
N VAL A 146 -1.40 -4.42 18.99
CA VAL A 146 -0.86 -3.89 17.73
C VAL A 146 -0.44 -5.01 16.76
N ASP A 147 0.00 -6.18 17.25
CA ASP A 147 0.36 -7.31 16.38
C ASP A 147 -0.83 -7.83 15.57
N ASN A 148 -2.05 -7.74 16.10
CA ASN A 148 -3.25 -8.09 15.35
C ASN A 148 -3.47 -7.13 14.18
N PHE A 149 -3.22 -5.84 14.39
CA PHE A 149 -3.27 -4.85 13.33
C PHE A 149 -2.20 -5.10 12.25
N VAL A 150 -0.97 -5.40 12.66
CA VAL A 150 0.12 -5.75 11.72
C VAL A 150 -0.21 -6.98 10.89
N LYS A 151 -0.92 -7.98 11.45
CA LYS A 151 -1.43 -9.11 10.66
C LYS A 151 -2.40 -8.65 9.58
N LEU A 152 -3.34 -7.74 9.88
CA LEU A 152 -4.26 -7.17 8.88
C LEU A 152 -3.50 -6.44 7.77
N MET A 153 -2.44 -5.68 8.11
CA MET A 153 -1.60 -5.03 7.10
C MET A 153 -0.96 -6.04 6.14
N ASN A 154 -0.41 -7.14 6.67
CA ASN A 154 0.22 -8.17 5.85
C ASN A 154 -0.79 -9.00 5.04
N GLU A 155 -1.99 -9.23 5.58
CA GLU A 155 -3.09 -9.85 4.84
C GLU A 155 -3.55 -8.95 3.69
N LYS A 156 -3.71 -7.66 3.93
CA LYS A 156 -4.05 -6.67 2.90
C LYS A 156 -2.98 -6.56 1.82
N ALA A 157 -1.70 -6.58 2.19
CA ALA A 157 -0.60 -6.59 1.22
C ALA A 157 -0.71 -7.78 0.26
N LYS A 158 -0.99 -8.98 0.77
CA LYS A 158 -1.21 -10.18 -0.06
C LYS A 158 -2.45 -10.06 -0.93
N GLU A 159 -3.56 -9.55 -0.39
CA GLU A 159 -4.80 -9.30 -1.14
C GLU A 159 -4.55 -8.37 -2.34
N LEU A 160 -3.71 -7.35 -2.15
CA LEU A 160 -3.32 -6.40 -3.19
C LEU A 160 -2.23 -6.92 -4.15
N GLY A 161 -1.73 -8.15 -3.95
CA GLY A 161 -0.69 -8.74 -4.78
C GLY A 161 0.73 -8.26 -4.46
N CYS A 162 0.95 -7.63 -3.31
CA CYS A 162 2.26 -7.17 -2.85
C CYS A 162 3.06 -8.35 -2.24
N GLU A 163 3.51 -9.28 -3.08
CA GLU A 163 4.12 -10.54 -2.64
C GLU A 163 5.47 -10.38 -1.91
N ASN A 164 6.16 -9.28 -2.19
CA ASN A 164 7.49 -8.98 -1.62
C ASN A 164 7.44 -7.90 -0.54
N THR A 165 6.26 -7.64 0.03
CA THR A 165 6.04 -6.65 1.08
C THR A 165 5.80 -7.34 2.42
N HIS A 166 6.44 -6.83 3.48
CA HIS A 166 6.21 -7.27 4.85
C HIS A 166 6.22 -6.06 5.80
N PHE A 167 5.16 -5.92 6.57
CA PHE A 167 5.02 -4.91 7.61
C PHE A 167 5.33 -5.50 8.97
N ALA A 168 6.19 -4.84 9.74
CA ALA A 168 6.52 -5.17 11.13
C ALA A 168 5.86 -4.23 12.14
N ASN A 169 5.42 -3.03 11.69
CA ASN A 169 4.76 -2.03 12.54
C ASN A 169 3.83 -1.14 11.71
N PRO A 170 2.93 -0.35 12.35
CA PRO A 170 1.96 0.49 11.66
C PRO A 170 2.48 1.87 11.24
N ASP A 171 3.67 2.27 11.66
CA ASP A 171 4.16 3.65 11.54
C ASP A 171 5.36 3.83 10.60
N GLY A 172 6.04 2.73 10.26
CA GLY A 172 7.21 2.73 9.39
C GLY A 172 8.53 3.00 10.12
N LEU A 173 8.56 2.88 11.46
CA LEU A 173 9.82 2.87 12.18
C LEU A 173 10.69 1.71 11.67
N HIS A 174 11.99 1.98 11.54
CA HIS A 174 12.88 1.00 10.93
C HIS A 174 12.92 -0.33 11.68
N ASP A 175 12.73 -1.40 10.93
CA ASP A 175 12.88 -2.78 11.35
C ASP A 175 13.43 -3.57 10.14
N PRO A 176 14.39 -4.50 10.29
CA PRO A 176 14.95 -5.28 9.18
C PRO A 176 13.90 -6.14 8.46
N ASP A 177 12.80 -6.48 9.14
CA ASP A 177 11.67 -7.23 8.58
C ASP A 177 10.54 -6.32 8.05
N HIS A 178 10.74 -5.00 8.05
CA HIS A 178 9.78 -4.03 7.53
C HIS A 178 10.22 -3.51 6.17
N TYR A 179 9.67 -4.09 5.10
CA TYR A 179 10.13 -3.81 3.72
C TYR A 179 9.01 -3.92 2.69
N THR A 180 9.27 -3.35 1.52
CA THR A 180 8.44 -3.50 0.32
C THR A 180 9.33 -3.52 -0.92
#